data_6bd39a33c05e61724270aa2fdfe16a7e
#
_entry.id   6bd39a33c05e61724270aa2fdfe16a7e
#
_cell.length_a   1.000
_cell.length_b   1.000
_cell.length_c   1.000
_cell.angle_alpha   90.00
_cell.angle_beta   90.00
_cell.angle_gamma   90.00
#
_symmetry.space_group_name_H-M   'P 1'
#
loop_
_entity.id
_entity.type
_entity.pdbx_description
1 polymer ?
#
loop_
_entity_poly.entity_id
_entity_poly.type
_entity_poly.pdbx_seq_one_letter_code
_entity_poly.pdbx_strand_id
1 'polypeptide(L)'
;MDSIQFCVARIHMLRKHSSHTPEFLAEVAFLYDDIVKTGTHEPIIDMGMRLFIPFEQVGEMVAYAMENGYIAAPKQGTWGGTITKKSLKILGQVEPVKRRKRLDSFKCPQCGEKTLKKIVYGMPGDDFDFRKNFVGGCIPSPEDIGCKNCEWVGFRSQIEV
;
A
#
# COMPACT_ATOMS: atom_id res chain seq x y z
N MET A 1 13.75 7.31 21.10
CA MET A 1 12.64 8.31 21.06
C MET A 1 11.49 7.60 20.39
N ASP A 2 10.35 7.49 21.05
CA ASP A 2 9.20 6.76 20.54
C ASP A 2 8.66 7.46 19.29
N SER A 3 8.27 6.72 18.25
CA SER A 3 7.79 7.28 16.97
C SER A 3 6.60 8.23 17.16
N ILE A 4 5.79 7.98 18.18
CA ILE A 4 4.63 8.79 18.57
C ILE A 4 5.07 10.15 19.12
N GLN A 5 6.06 10.19 20.03
CA GLN A 5 6.56 11.46 20.58
C GLN A 5 7.17 12.34 19.50
N PHE A 6 7.82 11.72 18.51
CA PHE A 6 8.35 12.43 17.35
C PHE A 6 7.23 13.01 16.49
N CYS A 7 6.17 12.24 16.23
CA CYS A 7 4.99 12.68 15.48
C CYS A 7 4.29 13.86 16.17
N VAL A 8 4.07 13.78 17.49
CA VAL A 8 3.48 14.89 18.28
C VAL A 8 4.31 16.16 18.16
N ALA A 9 5.63 16.08 18.31
CA ALA A 9 6.53 17.23 18.17
C ALA A 9 6.45 17.84 16.75
N ARG A 10 6.38 17.00 15.69
CA ARG A 10 6.24 17.45 14.30
C ARG A 10 4.90 18.15 14.05
N ILE A 11 3.79 17.61 14.56
CA ILE A 11 2.48 18.26 14.45
C ILE A 11 2.53 19.67 15.06
N HIS A 12 3.09 19.83 16.24
CA HIS A 12 3.24 21.15 16.88
C HIS A 12 4.11 22.12 16.05
N MET A 13 5.21 21.61 15.46
CA MET A 13 6.08 22.43 14.61
C MET A 13 5.36 22.88 13.33
N LEU A 14 4.74 21.93 12.64
CA LEU A 14 4.06 22.19 11.35
C LEU A 14 2.82 23.10 11.53
N ARG A 15 2.08 22.94 12.63
CA ARG A 15 0.92 23.77 12.97
C ARG A 15 1.25 25.25 13.07
N LYS A 16 2.45 25.61 13.54
CA LYS A 16 2.91 27.01 13.63
C LYS A 16 3.06 27.67 12.26
N HIS A 17 3.33 26.89 11.22
CA HIS A 17 3.57 27.39 9.86
C HIS A 17 2.32 27.30 8.97
N SER A 18 1.60 26.20 9.00
CA SER A 18 0.31 26.03 8.30
C SER A 18 -0.33 24.69 8.69
N SER A 19 -1.61 24.74 9.10
CA SER A 19 -2.39 23.53 9.45
C SER A 19 -2.96 22.76 8.25
N HIS A 20 -2.58 23.14 7.02
CA HIS A 20 -3.14 22.55 5.79
C HIS A 20 -2.09 21.99 4.84
N THR A 21 -0.81 21.89 5.29
CA THR A 21 0.23 21.29 4.46
C THR A 21 0.05 19.78 4.36
N PRO A 22 0.47 19.15 3.23
CA PRO A 22 0.43 17.71 3.05
C PRO A 22 1.14 16.94 4.18
N GLU A 23 2.27 17.45 4.65
CA GLU A 23 3.07 16.87 5.72
C GLU A 23 2.32 16.92 7.04
N PHE A 24 1.69 18.06 7.37
CA PHE A 24 0.89 18.21 8.58
C PHE A 24 -0.28 17.20 8.59
N LEU A 25 -1.04 17.13 7.48
CA LEU A 25 -2.18 16.23 7.38
C LEU A 25 -1.78 14.74 7.42
N ALA A 26 -0.60 14.41 6.90
CA ALA A 26 -0.07 13.05 6.98
C ALA A 26 0.33 12.67 8.40
N GLU A 27 0.93 13.59 9.18
CA GLU A 27 1.26 13.37 10.61
C GLU A 27 -0.01 13.26 11.47
N VAL A 28 -1.02 14.10 11.21
CA VAL A 28 -2.34 13.99 11.85
C VAL A 28 -2.96 12.62 11.59
N ALA A 29 -2.92 12.15 10.33
CA ALA A 29 -3.43 10.84 9.96
C ALA A 29 -2.68 9.69 10.63
N PHE A 30 -1.37 9.81 10.79
CA PHE A 30 -0.54 8.81 11.45
C PHE A 30 -0.87 8.69 12.94
N LEU A 31 -0.92 9.82 13.64
CA LEU A 31 -1.24 9.83 15.07
C LEU A 31 -2.66 9.33 15.33
N TYR A 32 -3.63 9.73 14.49
CA TYR A 32 -5.01 9.27 14.59
C TYR A 32 -5.14 7.76 14.39
N ASP A 33 -4.50 7.20 13.36
CA ASP A 33 -4.48 5.76 13.08
C ASP A 33 -3.86 4.95 14.22
N ASP A 34 -2.78 5.46 14.81
CA ASP A 34 -2.13 4.83 15.97
C ASP A 34 -3.07 4.80 17.19
N ILE A 35 -3.75 5.90 17.48
CA ILE A 35 -4.73 5.98 18.57
C ILE A 35 -5.91 5.03 18.34
N VAL A 36 -6.47 5.00 17.12
CA VAL A 36 -7.56 4.07 16.76
C VAL A 36 -7.14 2.61 16.98
N LYS A 37 -5.90 2.25 16.67
CA LYS A 37 -5.35 0.91 16.90
C LYS A 37 -5.24 0.51 18.37
N THR A 38 -5.26 1.46 19.30
CA THR A 38 -5.32 1.14 20.74
C THR A 38 -6.69 0.61 21.18
N GLY A 39 -7.71 0.69 20.31
CA GLY A 39 -9.08 0.23 20.60
C GLY A 39 -9.92 1.24 21.36
N THR A 40 -9.50 2.50 21.43
CA THR A 40 -10.30 3.55 22.09
C THR A 40 -11.59 3.84 21.34
N HIS A 41 -12.65 4.15 22.07
CA HIS A 41 -13.94 4.59 21.52
C HIS A 41 -13.99 6.11 21.28
N GLU A 42 -13.00 6.87 21.79
CA GLU A 42 -12.96 8.33 21.75
C GLU A 42 -11.63 8.86 21.19
N PRO A 43 -11.25 8.49 19.94
CA PRO A 43 -9.94 8.79 19.39
C PRO A 43 -9.65 10.30 19.26
N ILE A 44 -10.67 11.12 19.10
CA ILE A 44 -10.54 12.59 19.04
C ILE A 44 -10.12 13.15 20.40
N ILE A 45 -10.74 12.68 21.48
CA ILE A 45 -10.41 13.12 22.84
C ILE A 45 -9.00 12.67 23.22
N ASP A 46 -8.68 11.40 22.96
CA ASP A 46 -7.35 10.85 23.25
C ASP A 46 -6.25 11.59 22.47
N MET A 47 -6.52 11.94 21.22
CA MET A 47 -5.60 12.73 20.41
C MET A 47 -5.45 14.15 20.96
N GLY A 48 -6.54 14.76 21.42
CA GLY A 48 -6.52 16.09 22.07
C GLY A 48 -5.65 16.09 23.31
N MET A 49 -5.78 15.07 24.16
CA MET A 49 -4.94 14.91 25.35
C MET A 49 -3.45 14.76 25.02
N ARG A 50 -3.11 13.96 24.00
CA ARG A 50 -1.70 13.77 23.56
C ARG A 50 -1.10 15.02 22.95
N LEU A 51 -1.90 15.80 22.22
CA LEU A 51 -1.47 17.03 21.57
C LEU A 51 -1.59 18.28 22.44
N PHE A 52 -2.22 18.19 23.61
CA PHE A 52 -2.57 19.35 24.45
C PHE A 52 -3.37 20.42 23.66
N ILE A 53 -4.33 19.96 22.86
CA ILE A 53 -5.20 20.79 22.01
C ILE A 53 -6.66 20.48 22.34
N PRO A 54 -7.57 21.47 22.33
CA PRO A 54 -8.99 21.25 22.49
C PRO A 54 -9.52 20.22 21.46
N PHE A 55 -10.38 19.32 21.91
CA PHE A 55 -10.88 18.20 21.07
C PHE A 55 -11.69 18.69 19.87
N GLU A 56 -12.33 19.85 19.94
CA GLU A 56 -13.03 20.48 18.84
C GLU A 56 -12.06 20.78 17.67
N GLN A 57 -10.89 21.36 17.98
CA GLN A 57 -9.85 21.65 16.99
C GLN A 57 -9.25 20.37 16.40
N VAL A 58 -9.09 19.34 17.22
CA VAL A 58 -8.65 18.03 16.73
C VAL A 58 -9.69 17.43 15.79
N GLY A 59 -10.98 17.54 16.13
CA GLY A 59 -12.08 17.12 15.28
C GLY A 59 -12.05 17.78 13.91
N GLU A 60 -11.84 19.09 13.84
CA GLU A 60 -11.68 19.84 12.59
C GLU A 60 -10.46 19.38 11.77
N MET A 61 -9.33 19.17 12.44
CA MET A 61 -8.10 18.66 11.78
C MET A 61 -8.31 17.26 11.18
N VAL A 62 -8.96 16.36 11.92
CA VAL A 62 -9.23 14.99 11.47
C VAL A 62 -10.28 14.98 10.35
N ALA A 63 -11.34 15.79 10.45
CA ALA A 63 -12.35 15.92 9.41
C ALA A 63 -11.71 16.44 8.10
N TYR A 64 -10.91 17.48 8.19
CA TYR A 64 -10.20 18.02 7.03
C TYR A 64 -9.23 17.01 6.41
N ALA A 65 -8.52 16.22 7.24
CA ALA A 65 -7.66 15.14 6.75
C ALA A 65 -8.45 14.02 6.06
N MET A 66 -9.67 13.70 6.52
CA MET A 66 -10.57 12.74 5.86
C MET A 66 -11.06 13.28 4.51
N GLU A 67 -11.56 14.50 4.45
CA GLU A 67 -12.05 15.14 3.23
C GLU A 67 -10.97 15.20 2.14
N ASN A 68 -9.72 15.42 2.54
CA ASN A 68 -8.58 15.48 1.62
C ASN A 68 -7.90 14.13 1.36
N GLY A 69 -8.48 13.02 1.85
CA GLY A 69 -8.02 11.66 1.56
C GLY A 69 -6.72 11.26 2.24
N TYR A 70 -6.38 11.85 3.39
CA TYR A 70 -5.26 11.45 4.25
C TYR A 70 -5.67 10.36 5.24
N ILE A 71 -6.93 10.37 5.67
CA ILE A 71 -7.56 9.35 6.50
C ILE A 71 -8.70 8.75 5.69
N ALA A 72 -8.76 7.43 5.60
CA ALA A 72 -9.89 6.73 5.01
C ALA A 72 -11.03 6.63 6.03
N ALA A 73 -12.26 6.84 5.57
CA ALA A 73 -13.44 6.68 6.41
C ALA A 73 -13.51 5.27 7.02
N PRO A 74 -14.12 5.11 8.20
CA PRO A 74 -14.28 3.80 8.82
C PRO A 74 -15.13 2.89 7.93
N LYS A 75 -14.79 1.61 7.89
CA LYS A 75 -15.63 0.60 7.24
C LYS A 75 -16.86 0.35 8.10
N GLN A 76 -17.96 -0.07 7.47
CA GLN A 76 -19.18 -0.40 8.19
C GLN A 76 -18.89 -1.41 9.31
N GLY A 77 -19.29 -1.09 10.54
CA GLY A 77 -19.04 -1.91 11.73
C GLY A 77 -17.67 -1.73 12.41
N THR A 78 -16.82 -0.78 11.95
CA THR A 78 -15.57 -0.43 12.62
C THR A 78 -15.60 0.99 13.17
N TRP A 79 -14.86 1.22 14.27
CA TRP A 79 -14.70 2.54 14.87
C TRP A 79 -13.42 3.19 14.31
N GLY A 80 -13.54 4.47 13.95
CA GLY A 80 -12.42 5.28 13.49
C GLY A 80 -11.96 4.97 12.06
N GLY A 81 -11.28 5.95 11.46
CA GLY A 81 -10.69 5.83 10.13
C GLY A 81 -9.27 5.26 10.19
N THR A 82 -8.70 4.94 9.04
CA THR A 82 -7.34 4.41 8.91
C THR A 82 -6.47 5.32 8.03
N ILE A 83 -5.17 5.33 8.30
CA ILE A 83 -4.21 6.07 7.48
C ILE A 83 -4.22 5.57 6.03
N THR A 84 -4.14 6.49 5.06
CA THR A 84 -4.12 6.14 3.65
C THR A 84 -2.69 5.93 3.11
N LYS A 85 -2.59 5.25 1.96
CA LYS A 85 -1.31 5.13 1.23
C LYS A 85 -0.71 6.48 0.84
N LYS A 86 -1.56 7.51 0.63
CA LYS A 86 -1.13 8.88 0.35
C LYS A 86 -0.33 9.44 1.53
N SER A 87 -0.86 9.33 2.74
CA SER A 87 -0.21 9.79 3.97
C SER A 87 1.09 9.04 4.23
N LEU A 88 1.07 7.70 4.16
CA LEU A 88 2.26 6.86 4.36
C LEU A 88 3.38 7.21 3.37
N LYS A 89 3.05 7.53 2.12
CA LYS A 89 4.03 7.94 1.11
C LYS A 89 4.70 9.27 1.48
N ILE A 90 3.93 10.24 1.97
CA ILE A 90 4.45 11.55 2.40
C ILE A 90 5.37 11.39 3.60
N LEU A 91 5.01 10.50 4.53
CA LEU A 91 5.84 10.20 5.72
C LEU A 91 7.08 9.34 5.42
N GLY A 92 7.28 8.93 4.16
CA GLY A 92 8.38 8.05 3.76
C GLY A 92 8.27 6.62 4.31
N GLN A 93 7.11 6.23 4.83
CA GLN A 93 6.87 4.91 5.43
C GLN A 93 6.40 3.85 4.44
N VAL A 94 6.08 4.24 3.21
CA VAL A 94 5.79 3.33 2.12
C VAL A 94 6.94 3.40 1.14
N GLU A 95 7.72 2.34 1.06
CA GLU A 95 8.58 2.17 -0.10
C GLU A 95 7.70 2.26 -1.36
N PRO A 96 8.12 3.04 -2.38
CA PRO A 96 7.39 3.08 -3.63
C PRO A 96 7.29 1.63 -4.12
N VAL A 97 6.06 1.10 -4.18
CA VAL A 97 5.81 -0.24 -4.72
C VAL A 97 6.37 -0.19 -6.14
N LYS A 98 7.58 -0.73 -6.33
CA LYS A 98 8.17 -0.91 -7.66
C LYS A 98 7.14 -1.71 -8.43
N ARG A 99 6.40 -1.06 -9.35
CA ARG A 99 5.44 -1.77 -10.20
C ARG A 99 6.24 -2.85 -10.93
N ARG A 100 5.96 -4.11 -10.62
CA ARG A 100 6.62 -5.23 -11.30
C ARG A 100 6.43 -5.04 -12.80
N LYS A 101 7.53 -5.01 -13.53
CA LYS A 101 7.48 -4.94 -15.00
C LYS A 101 6.62 -6.11 -15.53
N ARG A 102 5.87 -5.88 -16.58
CA ARG A 102 5.04 -6.95 -17.20
C ARG A 102 5.96 -8.01 -17.79
N LEU A 103 5.55 -9.27 -17.76
CA LEU A 103 6.36 -10.38 -18.28
C LEU A 103 6.68 -10.22 -19.76
N ASP A 104 5.78 -9.63 -20.54
CA ASP A 104 5.96 -9.33 -21.96
C ASP A 104 7.04 -8.25 -22.25
N SER A 105 7.54 -7.55 -21.23
CA SER A 105 8.66 -6.61 -21.37
C SER A 105 10.04 -7.27 -21.27
N PHE A 106 10.12 -8.50 -20.74
CA PHE A 106 11.36 -9.25 -20.60
C PHE A 106 11.60 -10.17 -21.79
N LYS A 107 12.87 -10.38 -22.13
CA LYS A 107 13.29 -11.37 -23.12
C LYS A 107 13.44 -12.75 -22.48
N CYS A 108 13.05 -13.77 -23.20
CA CYS A 108 13.31 -15.15 -22.80
C CYS A 108 14.82 -15.41 -22.74
N PRO A 109 15.36 -16.00 -21.66
CA PRO A 109 16.80 -16.31 -21.55
C PRO A 109 17.30 -17.29 -22.61
N GLN A 110 16.41 -18.14 -23.12
CA GLN A 110 16.77 -19.17 -24.10
C GLN A 110 16.67 -18.72 -25.54
N CYS A 111 15.53 -18.10 -25.94
CA CYS A 111 15.30 -17.73 -27.34
C CYS A 111 15.38 -16.22 -27.63
N GLY A 112 15.50 -15.36 -26.59
CA GLY A 112 15.56 -13.91 -26.74
C GLY A 112 14.23 -13.20 -27.03
N GLU A 113 13.16 -13.95 -27.31
CA GLU A 113 11.86 -13.40 -27.66
C GLU A 113 11.07 -12.89 -26.45
N LYS A 114 10.19 -11.89 -26.62
CA LYS A 114 9.34 -11.31 -25.59
C LYS A 114 7.99 -12.04 -25.47
N THR A 115 8.04 -13.34 -25.28
CA THR A 115 6.86 -14.22 -25.25
C THR A 115 6.65 -14.89 -23.89
N LEU A 116 7.27 -14.33 -22.83
CA LEU A 116 7.15 -14.85 -21.48
C LEU A 116 5.75 -14.62 -20.91
N LYS A 117 5.17 -15.66 -20.31
CA LYS A 117 3.85 -15.66 -19.68
C LYS A 117 3.88 -16.34 -18.33
N LYS A 118 2.89 -16.03 -17.48
CA LYS A 118 2.69 -16.74 -16.22
C LYS A 118 2.28 -18.18 -16.52
N ILE A 119 2.89 -19.13 -15.80
CA ILE A 119 2.47 -20.54 -15.87
C ILE A 119 1.22 -20.75 -15.03
N VAL A 120 0.29 -21.52 -15.57
CA VAL A 120 -0.86 -22.05 -14.84
C VAL A 120 -0.83 -23.55 -14.98
N TYR A 121 -0.83 -24.25 -13.87
CA TYR A 121 -0.84 -25.72 -13.79
C TYR A 121 -2.28 -26.21 -13.65
N GLY A 122 -2.54 -27.39 -14.18
CA GLY A 122 -3.85 -28.02 -14.18
C GLY A 122 -4.52 -28.00 -15.55
N MET A 123 -5.73 -28.57 -15.61
CA MET A 123 -6.53 -28.61 -16.84
C MET A 123 -7.19 -27.24 -17.04
N PRO A 124 -6.92 -26.53 -18.13
CA PRO A 124 -7.55 -25.26 -18.40
C PRO A 124 -9.06 -25.43 -18.63
N GLY A 125 -9.88 -24.63 -17.96
CA GLY A 125 -11.32 -24.53 -18.21
C GLY A 125 -11.65 -23.72 -19.46
N ASP A 126 -12.94 -23.66 -19.83
CA ASP A 126 -13.40 -22.97 -21.02
C ASP A 126 -13.09 -21.47 -21.05
N ASP A 127 -12.97 -20.84 -19.86
CA ASP A 127 -12.65 -19.42 -19.71
C ASP A 127 -11.15 -19.12 -19.70
N PHE A 128 -10.29 -20.10 -19.98
CA PHE A 128 -8.84 -19.93 -19.87
C PHE A 128 -8.27 -19.08 -21.02
N ASP A 129 -7.64 -17.96 -20.66
CA ASP A 129 -7.02 -17.07 -21.63
C ASP A 129 -5.59 -17.52 -21.99
N PHE A 130 -5.48 -18.34 -23.04
CA PHE A 130 -4.21 -18.80 -23.61
C PHE A 130 -3.31 -17.67 -24.14
N ARG A 131 -3.84 -16.46 -24.37
CA ARG A 131 -3.02 -15.32 -24.81
C ARG A 131 -2.20 -14.75 -23.67
N LYS A 132 -2.74 -14.80 -22.45
CA LYS A 132 -2.12 -14.23 -21.23
C LYS A 132 -1.32 -15.22 -20.44
N ASN A 133 -1.59 -16.54 -20.59
CA ASN A 133 -1.03 -17.58 -19.75
C ASN A 133 -0.31 -18.65 -20.57
N PHE A 134 0.59 -19.36 -19.92
CA PHE A 134 1.26 -20.58 -20.42
C PHE A 134 0.74 -21.78 -19.61
N VAL A 135 0.39 -22.88 -20.28
CA VAL A 135 -0.06 -24.10 -19.59
C VAL A 135 1.15 -24.95 -19.23
N GLY A 136 1.39 -25.14 -17.93
CA GLY A 136 2.52 -25.92 -17.40
C GLY A 136 2.26 -27.43 -17.26
N GLY A 137 1.10 -27.90 -17.77
CA GLY A 137 0.70 -29.30 -17.64
C GLY A 137 -0.07 -29.60 -16.35
N CYS A 138 -0.37 -30.88 -16.09
CA CYS A 138 -1.20 -31.33 -14.96
C CYS A 138 -0.42 -31.51 -13.66
N ILE A 139 0.89 -31.60 -13.72
CA ILE A 139 1.76 -31.77 -12.54
C ILE A 139 2.29 -30.40 -12.13
N PRO A 140 1.92 -29.90 -10.94
CA PRO A 140 2.45 -28.63 -10.45
C PRO A 140 3.98 -28.68 -10.31
N SER A 141 4.65 -27.67 -10.79
CA SER A 141 6.08 -27.44 -10.67
C SER A 141 6.34 -26.05 -10.07
N PRO A 142 7.48 -25.81 -9.39
CA PRO A 142 7.75 -24.55 -8.71
C PRO A 142 7.99 -23.37 -9.66
N GLU A 143 8.24 -23.60 -10.96
CA GLU A 143 8.45 -22.55 -11.96
C GLU A 143 7.18 -21.73 -12.16
N ASP A 144 7.32 -20.41 -12.26
CA ASP A 144 6.20 -19.48 -12.33
C ASP A 144 6.03 -18.78 -13.67
N ILE A 145 7.01 -18.91 -14.57
CA ILE A 145 6.97 -18.32 -15.92
C ILE A 145 7.40 -19.32 -17.00
N GLY A 146 6.76 -19.24 -18.17
CA GLY A 146 7.09 -20.02 -19.35
C GLY A 146 7.15 -19.18 -20.62
N CYS A 147 7.95 -19.61 -21.58
CA CYS A 147 8.08 -19.00 -22.89
C CYS A 147 7.19 -19.71 -23.92
N LYS A 148 6.32 -18.96 -24.60
CA LYS A 148 5.44 -19.54 -25.64
C LYS A 148 6.15 -19.94 -26.93
N ASN A 149 7.36 -19.42 -27.15
CA ASN A 149 8.08 -19.65 -28.40
C ASN A 149 8.98 -20.88 -28.34
N CYS A 150 9.65 -21.13 -27.22
CA CYS A 150 10.61 -22.22 -27.08
C CYS A 150 10.32 -23.17 -25.91
N GLU A 151 9.16 -23.01 -25.27
CA GLU A 151 8.70 -23.82 -24.14
C GLU A 151 9.63 -23.80 -22.91
N TRP A 152 10.60 -22.88 -22.87
CA TRP A 152 11.43 -22.68 -21.69
C TRP A 152 10.56 -22.34 -20.49
N VAL A 153 10.86 -22.95 -19.34
CA VAL A 153 10.22 -22.66 -18.03
C VAL A 153 11.27 -22.25 -17.02
N GLY A 154 10.89 -21.39 -16.07
CA GLY A 154 11.80 -20.91 -15.04
C GLY A 154 11.12 -19.97 -14.05
N PHE A 155 11.96 -19.25 -13.30
CA PHE A 155 11.51 -18.33 -12.27
C PHE A 155 11.62 -16.88 -12.72
N ARG A 156 10.68 -16.07 -12.27
CA ARG A 156 10.69 -14.63 -12.53
C ARG A 156 11.97 -13.95 -12.02
N SER A 157 12.54 -14.42 -10.91
CA SER A 157 13.80 -13.94 -10.37
C SER A 157 15.00 -14.09 -11.32
N GLN A 158 14.93 -15.01 -12.28
CA GLN A 158 15.99 -15.24 -13.26
C GLN A 158 16.02 -14.20 -14.39
N ILE A 159 14.93 -13.46 -14.57
CA ILE A 159 14.78 -12.46 -15.65
C ILE A 159 14.74 -11.01 -15.13
N GLU A 160 14.55 -10.80 -13.84
CA GLU A 160 14.53 -9.49 -13.18
C GLU A 160 15.93 -9.09 -12.67
N VAL A 161 16.97 -9.22 -13.51
CA VAL A 161 18.35 -8.78 -13.21
C VAL A 161 18.55 -7.33 -13.61
#